data_0b256a35cc71bfe72b894f25ebc974e8
#
_entry.id   0b256a35cc71bfe72b894f25ebc974e8
#
_cell.length_a   1.000
_cell.length_b   1.000
_cell.length_c   1.000
_cell.angle_alpha   90.00
_cell.angle_beta   90.00
_cell.angle_gamma   90.00
#
_symmetry.space_group_name_H-M   'P 1'
#
loop_
_entity.id
_entity.type
_entity.pdbx_description
1 polymer ?
#
loop_
_entity_poly.entity_id
_entity_poly.type
_entity_poly.pdbx_seq_one_letter_code
_entity_poly.pdbx_strand_id
1 'polypeptide(L)'
;MSTTKKLRDDQFELYDLSVEVESIGGNCTCNMTVGDRFFMKGGKVSLPEGKDFCLYALQSTIPLLPTKQRKNHPADWMETDARVICPDPACKLVMRIDRTDSRVLNHDDVSPIEWSK
;
A
#
# COMPACT_ATOMS: atom_id res chain seq x y z
N MET A 1 -8.70 16.22 1.33
CA MET A 1 -8.43 16.73 -0.02
C MET A 1 -6.96 17.10 -0.17
N SER A 2 -6.32 16.60 -1.14
CA SER A 2 -4.93 16.93 -1.35
C SER A 2 -4.80 18.31 -1.97
N THR A 3 -4.02 19.14 -1.37
CA THR A 3 -3.55 20.37 -1.99
C THR A 3 -2.60 19.97 -3.12
N THR A 4 -2.92 20.41 -4.31
CA THR A 4 -2.00 20.29 -5.43
C THR A 4 -0.81 21.19 -5.20
N LYS A 5 0.21 20.64 -4.60
CA LYS A 5 1.49 21.31 -4.51
C LYS A 5 2.21 21.03 -5.83
N LYS A 6 2.61 22.07 -6.50
CA LYS A 6 3.41 21.93 -7.71
C LYS A 6 4.81 21.47 -7.30
N LEU A 7 5.18 20.25 -7.73
CA LEU A 7 6.49 19.70 -7.48
C LEU A 7 7.48 20.11 -8.57
N ARG A 8 8.76 20.22 -8.20
CA ARG A 8 9.81 20.35 -9.19
C ARG A 8 10.03 19.02 -9.92
N ASP A 9 10.71 19.06 -11.06
CA ASP A 9 10.94 17.86 -11.88
C ASP A 9 11.69 16.76 -11.13
N ASP A 10 12.53 17.13 -10.15
CA ASP A 10 13.31 16.18 -9.36
C ASP A 10 12.59 15.70 -8.11
N GLN A 11 11.35 16.13 -7.89
CA GLN A 11 10.57 15.80 -6.70
C GLN A 11 9.41 14.87 -7.02
N PHE A 12 9.05 14.08 -6.02
CA PHE A 12 7.84 13.25 -6.09
C PHE A 12 7.23 13.10 -4.70
N GLU A 13 5.92 12.88 -4.68
CA GLU A 13 5.20 12.61 -3.46
C GLU A 13 5.08 11.10 -3.27
N LEU A 14 5.38 10.63 -2.06
CA LEU A 14 5.29 9.22 -1.71
C LEU A 14 4.39 9.06 -0.49
N TYR A 15 3.39 8.19 -0.62
CA TYR A 15 2.47 7.89 0.48
C TYR A 15 2.97 6.72 1.30
N ASP A 16 2.82 6.82 2.62
CA ASP A 16 2.87 5.67 3.51
C ASP A 16 1.54 4.95 3.46
N LEU A 17 1.56 3.64 3.60
CA LEU A 17 0.37 2.81 3.48
C LEU A 17 0.12 2.00 4.75
N SER A 18 -1.15 1.77 5.02
CA SER A 18 -1.62 0.77 5.98
C SER A 18 -2.54 -0.20 5.25
N VAL A 19 -2.28 -1.48 5.40
CA VAL A 19 -3.13 -2.54 4.84
C VAL A 19 -3.79 -3.26 6.01
N GLU A 20 -5.12 -3.25 6.02
CA GLU A 20 -5.89 -3.78 7.13
C GLU A 20 -6.89 -4.82 6.64
N VAL A 21 -7.01 -5.92 7.37
CA VAL A 21 -8.07 -6.90 7.12
C VAL A 21 -9.40 -6.29 7.47
N GLU A 22 -10.24 -6.07 6.46
CA GLU A 22 -11.53 -5.42 6.59
C GLU A 22 -12.64 -6.42 6.91
N SER A 23 -12.59 -7.60 6.28
CA SER A 23 -13.59 -8.63 6.49
C SER A 23 -13.03 -10.01 6.16
N ILE A 24 -13.61 -11.03 6.79
CA ILE A 24 -13.31 -12.44 6.50
C ILE A 24 -14.65 -13.15 6.38
N GLY A 25 -14.98 -13.59 5.16
CA GLY A 25 -16.27 -14.23 4.88
C GLY A 25 -16.24 -15.74 4.92
N GLY A 26 -15.07 -16.35 5.06
CA GLY A 26 -14.91 -17.80 5.01
C GLY A 26 -13.95 -18.30 6.07
N ASN A 27 -13.25 -19.40 5.75
CA ASN A 27 -12.29 -20.01 6.65
C ASN A 27 -10.87 -19.56 6.31
N CYS A 28 -10.24 -18.84 7.24
CA CYS A 28 -8.87 -18.39 7.07
C CYS A 28 -7.92 -19.40 7.68
N THR A 29 -7.12 -20.07 6.84
CA THR A 29 -6.14 -21.08 7.26
C THR A 29 -5.09 -20.51 8.20
N CYS A 30 -4.73 -19.23 8.02
CA CYS A 30 -3.73 -18.57 8.85
C CYS A 30 -4.29 -17.93 10.11
N ASN A 31 -5.56 -18.13 10.41
CA ASN A 31 -6.22 -17.56 11.58
C ASN A 31 -6.09 -16.03 11.67
N MET A 32 -6.22 -15.36 10.54
CA MET A 32 -6.26 -13.91 10.52
C MET A 32 -7.54 -13.41 11.17
N THR A 33 -7.49 -12.21 11.73
CA THR A 33 -8.65 -11.56 12.33
C THR A 33 -8.86 -10.19 11.70
N VAL A 34 -10.11 -9.74 11.72
CA VAL A 34 -10.45 -8.39 11.26
C VAL A 34 -9.67 -7.37 12.10
N GLY A 35 -9.04 -6.42 11.44
CA GLY A 35 -8.17 -5.44 12.09
C GLY A 35 -6.70 -5.78 12.04
N ASP A 36 -6.32 -6.99 11.69
CA ASP A 36 -4.91 -7.32 11.45
C ASP A 36 -4.37 -6.43 10.34
N ARG A 37 -3.14 -5.94 10.51
CA ARG A 37 -2.60 -4.94 9.59
C ARG A 37 -1.08 -5.06 9.44
N PHE A 38 -0.60 -4.52 8.33
CA PHE A 38 0.82 -4.23 8.17
C PHE A 38 0.96 -2.84 7.53
N PHE A 39 2.17 -2.32 7.56
CA PHE A 39 2.46 -0.98 7.08
C PHE A 39 3.54 -1.03 6.02
N MET A 40 3.51 -0.06 5.11
CA MET A 40 4.57 0.15 4.15
C MET A 40 5.00 1.61 4.19
N LYS A 41 6.27 1.84 4.51
CA LYS A 41 6.89 3.16 4.53
C LYS A 41 8.13 3.13 3.64
N GLY A 42 8.16 3.98 2.62
CA GLY A 42 9.17 3.85 1.59
C GLY A 42 9.07 2.48 0.96
N GLY A 43 10.17 1.75 0.86
CA GLY A 43 10.17 0.38 0.35
C GLY A 43 10.11 -0.69 1.45
N LYS A 44 9.82 -0.30 2.69
CA LYS A 44 9.90 -1.22 3.82
C LYS A 44 8.53 -1.60 4.35
N VAL A 45 8.34 -2.89 4.57
CA VAL A 45 7.15 -3.45 5.21
C VAL A 45 7.44 -3.67 6.69
N SER A 46 6.49 -3.26 7.54
CA SER A 46 6.58 -3.47 8.97
C SER A 46 5.24 -3.94 9.53
N LEU A 47 5.29 -4.57 10.68
CA LEU A 47 4.10 -5.05 11.38
C LEU A 47 4.03 -4.42 12.76
N PRO A 48 2.82 -4.33 13.36
CA PRO A 48 2.73 -3.96 14.77
C PRO A 48 3.53 -4.91 15.63
N GLU A 49 4.07 -4.41 16.73
CA GLU A 49 4.91 -5.21 17.62
C GLU A 49 4.18 -6.47 18.09
N GLY A 50 4.88 -7.60 18.01
CA GLY A 50 4.36 -8.90 18.42
C GLY A 50 3.31 -9.49 17.48
N LYS A 51 3.12 -8.90 16.31
CA LYS A 51 2.13 -9.36 15.34
C LYS A 51 2.79 -10.00 14.13
N ASP A 52 2.03 -10.84 13.45
CA ASP A 52 2.41 -11.44 12.19
C ASP A 52 1.31 -11.19 11.15
N PHE A 53 1.53 -11.67 9.94
CA PHE A 53 0.58 -11.50 8.85
C PHE A 53 0.70 -12.67 7.87
N CYS A 54 -0.42 -13.14 7.37
CA CYS A 54 -0.45 -14.24 6.41
C CYS A 54 0.30 -13.85 5.13
N LEU A 55 1.27 -14.66 4.74
CA LEU A 55 2.05 -14.41 3.54
C LEU A 55 1.18 -14.40 2.27
N TYR A 56 0.22 -15.30 2.20
CA TYR A 56 -0.65 -15.40 1.02
C TYR A 56 -1.51 -14.15 0.85
N ALA A 57 -2.05 -13.64 1.94
CA ALA A 57 -2.80 -12.39 1.91
C ALA A 57 -1.89 -11.21 1.58
N LEU A 58 -0.75 -11.12 2.24
CA LEU A 58 0.21 -10.02 2.03
C LEU A 58 0.66 -9.98 0.58
N GLN A 59 1.07 -11.11 0.01
CA GLN A 59 1.62 -11.12 -1.34
C GLN A 59 0.60 -10.73 -2.40
N SER A 60 -0.69 -10.90 -2.16
CA SER A 60 -1.72 -10.47 -3.09
C SER A 60 -1.81 -8.95 -3.20
N THR A 61 -1.31 -8.23 -2.21
CA THR A 61 -1.28 -6.76 -2.23
C THR A 61 -0.06 -6.20 -2.93
N ILE A 62 1.02 -6.97 -3.05
CA ILE A 62 2.32 -6.48 -3.54
C ILE A 62 2.23 -5.78 -4.89
N PRO A 63 1.52 -6.29 -5.89
CA PRO A 63 1.45 -5.61 -7.18
C PRO A 63 0.82 -4.21 -7.10
N LEU A 64 0.03 -3.95 -6.09
CA LEU A 64 -0.69 -2.68 -5.94
C LEU A 64 0.03 -1.69 -5.04
N LEU A 65 0.86 -2.15 -4.11
CA LEU A 65 1.46 -1.29 -3.10
C LEU A 65 2.28 -0.13 -3.70
N PRO A 66 3.23 -0.38 -4.63
CA PRO A 66 4.00 0.74 -5.20
C PRO A 66 3.13 1.76 -5.92
N THR A 67 2.07 1.31 -6.56
CA THR A 67 1.13 2.20 -7.27
C THR A 67 0.34 3.04 -6.28
N LYS A 68 -0.12 2.43 -5.18
CA LYS A 68 -0.85 3.15 -4.13
C LYS A 68 0.01 4.15 -3.39
N GLN A 69 1.31 3.97 -3.38
CA GLN A 69 2.24 4.94 -2.79
C GLN A 69 2.37 6.21 -3.61
N ARG A 70 1.90 6.21 -4.84
CA ARG A 70 1.97 7.35 -5.74
C ARG A 70 0.57 7.78 -6.17
N LYS A 71 0.44 9.06 -6.48
CA LYS A 71 -0.82 9.60 -6.96
C LYS A 71 -1.03 9.17 -8.40
N ASN A 72 -2.19 8.61 -8.68
CA ASN A 72 -2.58 8.16 -10.02
C ASN A 72 -3.66 9.10 -10.57
N HIS A 73 -3.99 8.91 -11.84
CA HIS A 73 -5.08 9.66 -12.45
C HIS A 73 -6.39 9.38 -11.69
N PRO A 74 -7.22 10.39 -11.43
CA PRO A 74 -8.46 10.19 -10.65
C PRO A 74 -9.41 9.16 -11.22
N ALA A 75 -9.35 8.89 -12.51
CA ALA A 75 -10.21 7.88 -13.16
C ALA A 75 -9.56 6.49 -13.22
N ASP A 76 -8.33 6.35 -12.76
CA ASP A 76 -7.63 5.07 -12.74
C ASP A 76 -8.17 4.22 -11.56
N TRP A 77 -8.51 2.97 -11.82
CA TRP A 77 -8.98 2.08 -10.75
C TRP A 77 -7.92 1.89 -9.66
N MET A 78 -6.65 2.02 -10.00
CA MET A 78 -5.55 1.99 -9.02
C MET A 78 -5.63 3.16 -8.04
N GLU A 79 -6.34 4.24 -8.39
CA GLU A 79 -6.57 5.36 -7.49
C GLU A 79 -7.83 5.17 -6.66
N THR A 80 -8.88 4.64 -7.27
CA THR A 80 -10.21 4.61 -6.66
C THR A 80 -10.49 3.34 -5.88
N ASP A 81 -9.95 2.20 -6.30
CA ASP A 81 -10.19 0.92 -5.64
C ASP A 81 -9.09 0.66 -4.60
N ALA A 82 -9.51 0.47 -3.38
CA ALA A 82 -8.58 0.27 -2.27
C ALA A 82 -8.62 -1.15 -1.70
N ARG A 83 -9.36 -2.06 -2.33
CA ARG A 83 -9.58 -3.40 -1.76
C ARG A 83 -8.87 -4.48 -2.53
N VAL A 84 -8.35 -5.46 -1.78
CA VAL A 84 -7.65 -6.62 -2.32
C VAL A 84 -8.14 -7.86 -1.58
N ILE A 85 -8.31 -8.94 -2.30
CA ILE A 85 -8.76 -10.22 -1.70
C ILE A 85 -7.59 -11.19 -1.60
N CYS A 86 -7.65 -12.05 -0.57
CA CYS A 86 -6.74 -13.16 -0.42
C CYS A 86 -6.92 -14.14 -1.61
N PRO A 87 -5.84 -14.72 -2.14
CA PRO A 87 -5.94 -15.64 -3.27
C PRO A 87 -6.63 -16.97 -2.93
N ASP A 88 -6.82 -17.30 -1.65
CA ASP A 88 -7.58 -18.48 -1.25
C ASP A 88 -9.08 -18.19 -1.35
N PRO A 89 -9.80 -18.81 -2.31
CA PRO A 89 -11.22 -18.51 -2.50
C PRO A 89 -12.09 -18.89 -1.29
N ALA A 90 -11.67 -19.89 -0.53
CA ALA A 90 -12.42 -20.34 0.66
C ALA A 90 -12.28 -19.37 1.83
N CYS A 91 -11.24 -18.57 1.83
CA CYS A 91 -10.96 -17.61 2.91
C CYS A 91 -11.89 -16.40 2.85
N LYS A 92 -12.12 -15.88 1.66
CA LYS A 92 -12.93 -14.67 1.42
C LYS A 92 -12.48 -13.49 2.29
N LEU A 93 -11.18 -13.38 2.49
CA LEU A 93 -10.58 -12.31 3.26
C LEU A 93 -10.41 -11.10 2.34
N VAL A 94 -10.88 -9.95 2.80
CA VAL A 94 -10.76 -8.68 2.09
C VAL A 94 -9.89 -7.75 2.90
N MET A 95 -8.91 -7.15 2.24
CA MET A 95 -8.02 -6.15 2.83
C MET A 95 -8.29 -4.79 2.20
N ARG A 96 -8.07 -3.74 2.98
CA ARG A 96 -8.17 -2.36 2.51
C ARG A 96 -6.80 -1.70 2.60
N ILE A 97 -6.38 -1.05 1.52
CA ILE A 97 -5.14 -0.28 1.46
C ILE A 97 -5.49 1.19 1.68
N ASP A 98 -4.97 1.77 2.75
CA ASP A 98 -5.18 3.18 3.08
C ASP A 98 -3.88 3.95 2.98
N ARG A 99 -3.94 5.16 2.44
CA ARG A 99 -2.85 6.13 2.50
C ARG A 99 -2.92 6.82 3.86
N THR A 100 -1.83 6.76 4.61
CA THR A 100 -1.81 7.30 5.98
C THR A 100 -1.07 8.62 6.08
N ASP A 101 0.02 8.75 5.34
CA ASP A 101 0.89 9.92 5.40
C ASP A 101 1.54 10.13 4.04
N SER A 102 2.09 11.32 3.81
CA SER A 102 2.80 11.56 2.57
C SER A 102 4.05 12.41 2.83
N ARG A 103 5.03 12.24 1.95
CA ARG A 103 6.28 12.98 1.96
C ARG A 103 6.65 13.39 0.56
N VAL A 104 7.28 14.55 0.45
CA VAL A 104 7.91 14.97 -0.80
C VAL A 104 9.38 14.60 -0.72
N LEU A 105 9.85 13.85 -1.70
CA LEU A 105 11.22 13.37 -1.79
C LEU A 105 11.87 13.88 -3.08
N ASN A 106 13.20 13.93 -3.07
CA ASN A 106 13.97 14.28 -4.26
C ASN A 106 14.51 13.00 -4.88
N HIS A 107 14.35 12.85 -6.18
CA HIS A 107 14.86 11.68 -6.90
C HIS A 107 16.37 11.51 -6.71
N ASP A 108 17.11 12.61 -6.71
CA ASP A 108 18.57 12.56 -6.57
C ASP A 108 19.01 12.01 -5.21
N ASP A 109 18.20 12.19 -4.16
CA ASP A 109 18.48 11.68 -2.83
C ASP A 109 18.16 10.21 -2.68
N VAL A 110 17.09 9.77 -3.37
CA VAL A 110 16.55 8.40 -3.24
C VAL A 110 17.23 7.44 -4.20
N SER A 111 17.46 7.88 -5.43
CA SER A 111 18.06 7.07 -6.49
C SER A 111 19.01 7.95 -7.29
N PRO A 112 20.25 8.13 -6.82
CA PRO A 112 21.20 9.07 -7.45
C PRO A 112 21.74 8.50 -8.76
N ILE A 113 20.93 8.55 -9.80
CA ILE A 113 21.30 8.14 -11.15
C ILE A 113 21.24 9.37 -12.06
N GLU A 114 22.03 9.35 -13.14
CA GLU A 114 21.96 10.40 -14.14
C GLU A 114 20.68 10.30 -14.96
N TRP A 115 20.04 11.43 -15.15
CA TRP A 115 18.84 11.51 -15.98
C TRP A 115 18.81 12.85 -16.70
N SER A 116 18.10 12.88 -17.82
CA SER A 116 17.99 14.08 -18.64
C SER A 116 17.03 15.08 -17.97
N LYS A 117 17.57 16.24 -17.66
CA LYS A 117 16.81 17.32 -17.00
C LYS A 117 16.29 18.32 -18.01
#